data_da86f3f27064da413ebc012dceaa3174
#
_entry.id   da86f3f27064da413ebc012dceaa3174
#
_cell.length_a   1.000
_cell.length_b   1.000
_cell.length_c   1.000
_cell.angle_alpha   90.00
_cell.angle_beta   90.00
_cell.angle_gamma   90.00
#
_symmetry.space_group_name_H-M   'P 1'
#
loop_
_entity.id
_entity.type
_entity.pdbx_description
1 polymer ?
#
loop_
_entity_poly.entity_id
_entity_poly.type
_entity_poly.pdbx_seq_one_letter_code
_entity_poly.pdbx_strand_id
1 'polypeptide(L)'
;MRIQGKKMWIAGQFMAAQLLIEEGVIRQVLPYGAKEADEDYGDNRVLPGFIDIHTHGAYGYDTNDARPEGLREWMRRIPEEGVTSILPGCVSQCGKGSGRGIRGCADFGDPF
;
A
#
# COMPACT_ATOMS: atom_id res chain seq x y z
N MET A 1 -9.23 16.41 -3.16
CA MET A 1 -9.75 15.39 -4.09
C MET A 1 -11.02 14.77 -3.51
N ARG A 2 -12.03 14.58 -4.34
CA ARG A 2 -13.26 13.86 -3.95
C ARG A 2 -13.42 12.64 -4.83
N ILE A 3 -13.59 11.50 -4.20
CA ILE A 3 -13.90 10.24 -4.89
C ILE A 3 -15.24 9.72 -4.40
N GLN A 4 -15.98 9.03 -5.25
CA GLN A 4 -17.24 8.43 -4.85
C GLN A 4 -17.44 7.05 -5.48
N GLY A 5 -18.35 6.28 -4.90
CA GLY A 5 -18.74 4.97 -5.42
C GLY A 5 -19.96 4.43 -4.69
N LYS A 6 -20.68 3.53 -5.34
CA LYS A 6 -21.89 2.91 -4.76
C LYS A 6 -21.55 1.76 -3.81
N LYS A 7 -20.30 1.26 -3.83
CA LYS A 7 -19.83 0.14 -2.99
C LYS A 7 -18.49 0.48 -2.35
N MET A 8 -18.47 1.50 -1.50
CA MET A 8 -17.31 1.87 -0.72
C MET A 8 -17.33 1.17 0.63
N TRP A 9 -16.24 0.55 1.04
CA TRP A 9 -16.11 -0.12 2.33
C TRP A 9 -15.88 0.88 3.44
N ILE A 10 -16.89 1.12 4.26
CA ILE A 10 -16.86 2.09 5.34
C ILE A 10 -17.48 1.46 6.60
N ALA A 11 -16.77 1.55 7.70
CA ALA A 11 -17.22 1.05 8.99
C ALA A 11 -17.74 -0.41 8.96
N GLY A 12 -17.06 -1.29 8.20
CA GLY A 12 -17.37 -2.71 8.17
C GLY A 12 -18.47 -3.12 7.19
N GLN A 13 -18.91 -2.22 6.31
CA GLN A 13 -19.95 -2.53 5.31
C GLN A 13 -19.72 -1.76 4.00
N PHE A 14 -20.30 -2.29 2.91
CA PHE A 14 -20.35 -1.56 1.66
C PHE A 14 -21.52 -0.60 1.65
N MET A 15 -21.26 0.66 1.29
CA MET A 15 -22.28 1.68 1.17
C MET A 15 -21.97 2.66 0.04
N ALA A 16 -23.00 3.31 -0.47
CA ALA A 16 -22.86 4.39 -1.43
C ALA A 16 -22.39 5.66 -0.70
N ALA A 17 -21.20 6.13 -1.03
CA ALA A 17 -20.59 7.27 -0.34
C ALA A 17 -19.68 8.08 -1.24
N GLN A 18 -19.33 9.27 -0.75
CA GLN A 18 -18.31 10.15 -1.31
C GLN A 18 -17.30 10.47 -0.22
N LEU A 19 -16.00 10.43 -0.54
CA LEU A 19 -14.91 10.76 0.37
C LEU A 19 -14.26 12.07 -0.05
N LEU A 20 -14.10 12.99 0.89
CA LEU A 20 -13.20 14.14 0.74
C LEU A 20 -11.83 13.75 1.27
N ILE A 21 -10.83 13.86 0.41
CA ILE A 21 -9.42 13.56 0.73
C ILE A 21 -8.62 14.84 0.60
N GLU A 22 -7.94 15.25 1.66
CA GLU A 22 -7.06 16.40 1.72
C GLU A 22 -5.75 16.01 2.38
N GLU A 23 -4.63 16.37 1.78
CA GLU A 23 -3.28 16.05 2.28
C GLU A 23 -3.08 14.55 2.60
N GLY A 24 -3.60 13.68 1.73
CA GLY A 24 -3.50 12.22 1.89
C GLY A 24 -4.42 11.63 2.97
N VAL A 25 -5.28 12.43 3.61
CA VAL A 25 -6.16 12.00 4.70
C VAL A 25 -7.63 12.11 4.29
N ILE A 26 -8.43 11.11 4.62
CA ILE A 26 -9.88 11.18 4.48
C ILE A 26 -10.42 12.14 5.55
N ARG A 27 -10.88 13.31 5.14
CA ARG A 27 -11.40 14.36 6.02
C ARG A 27 -12.89 14.22 6.28
N GLN A 28 -13.62 13.70 5.29
CA GLN A 28 -15.08 13.63 5.41
C GLN A 28 -15.65 12.49 4.60
N VAL A 29 -16.68 11.87 5.14
CA VAL A 29 -17.53 10.90 4.45
C VAL A 29 -18.89 11.57 4.21
N LEU A 30 -19.33 11.60 2.98
CA LEU A 30 -20.56 12.24 2.53
C LEU A 30 -21.45 11.21 1.82
N PRO A 31 -22.75 11.46 1.70
CA PRO A 31 -23.60 10.66 0.82
C PRO A 31 -23.09 10.69 -0.62
N TYR A 32 -23.29 9.59 -1.34
CA TYR A 32 -22.99 9.51 -2.77
C TYR A 32 -23.70 10.63 -3.54
N GLY A 33 -22.98 11.33 -4.40
CA GLY A 33 -23.52 12.44 -5.19
C GLY A 33 -23.76 13.74 -4.42
N ALA A 34 -23.26 13.86 -3.18
CA ALA A 34 -23.47 15.06 -2.37
C ALA A 34 -22.83 16.33 -2.96
N LYS A 35 -21.71 16.17 -3.67
CA LYS A 35 -20.98 17.23 -4.36
C LYS A 35 -20.40 16.67 -5.67
N GLU A 36 -19.93 17.56 -6.54
CA GLU A 36 -19.14 17.15 -7.70
C GLU A 36 -17.92 16.36 -7.26
N ALA A 37 -17.70 15.20 -7.87
CA ALA A 37 -16.59 14.29 -7.58
C ALA A 37 -15.53 14.38 -8.68
N ASP A 38 -14.27 14.29 -8.28
CA ASP A 38 -13.14 14.22 -9.22
C ASP A 38 -13.12 12.83 -9.90
N GLU A 39 -13.51 11.78 -9.17
CA GLU A 39 -13.62 10.41 -9.70
C GLU A 39 -14.86 9.68 -9.17
N ASP A 40 -15.55 8.95 -10.06
CA ASP A 40 -16.69 8.10 -9.73
C ASP A 40 -16.41 6.64 -10.11
N TYR A 41 -16.30 5.79 -9.13
CA TYR A 41 -16.07 4.34 -9.31
C TYR A 41 -17.35 3.54 -9.57
N GLY A 42 -18.52 4.18 -9.58
CA GLY A 42 -19.79 3.56 -9.89
C GLY A 42 -20.08 2.33 -9.04
N ASP A 43 -20.30 1.19 -9.68
CA ASP A 43 -20.59 -0.08 -9.03
C ASP A 43 -19.35 -0.90 -8.64
N ASN A 44 -18.14 -0.40 -8.88
CA ASN A 44 -16.92 -1.04 -8.43
C ASN A 44 -16.81 -1.01 -6.90
N ARG A 45 -16.20 -2.05 -6.35
CA ARG A 45 -15.88 -2.08 -4.92
C ARG A 45 -14.65 -1.23 -4.65
N VAL A 46 -14.76 -0.29 -3.73
CA VAL A 46 -13.66 0.53 -3.23
C VAL A 46 -13.34 0.08 -1.82
N LEU A 47 -12.13 -0.36 -1.60
CA LEU A 47 -11.63 -0.91 -0.34
C LEU A 47 -10.42 -0.10 0.12
N PRO A 48 -10.10 -0.08 1.42
CA PRO A 48 -8.76 0.30 1.88
C PRO A 48 -7.70 -0.59 1.24
N GLY A 49 -6.53 -0.03 0.98
CA GLY A 49 -5.40 -0.83 0.52
C GLY A 49 -5.03 -1.92 1.54
N PHE A 50 -4.53 -3.05 1.03
CA PHE A 50 -4.10 -4.15 1.89
C PHE A 50 -2.78 -3.83 2.57
N ILE A 51 -2.60 -4.39 3.77
CA ILE A 51 -1.35 -4.34 4.53
C ILE A 51 -0.78 -5.76 4.51
N ASP A 52 0.35 -5.94 3.84
CA ASP A 52 1.07 -7.21 3.83
C ASP A 52 2.07 -7.22 4.99
N ILE A 53 1.78 -8.03 5.99
CA ILE A 53 2.58 -8.12 7.21
C ILE A 53 3.68 -9.17 7.17
N HIS A 54 3.82 -9.91 6.06
CA HIS A 54 4.83 -10.96 5.92
C HIS A 54 5.18 -11.21 4.46
N THR A 55 6.24 -10.59 4.01
CA THR A 55 6.72 -10.72 2.63
C THR A 55 8.25 -10.67 2.59
N HIS A 56 8.85 -11.31 1.61
CA HIS A 56 10.31 -11.40 1.46
C HIS A 56 10.82 -10.78 0.17
N GLY A 57 9.96 -10.16 -0.61
CA GLY A 57 10.29 -9.52 -1.86
C GLY A 57 9.34 -9.92 -3.00
N ALA A 58 9.45 -9.20 -4.11
CA ALA A 58 8.72 -9.46 -5.33
C ALA A 58 9.45 -8.85 -6.54
N TYR A 59 8.96 -9.11 -7.73
CA TYR A 59 9.48 -8.55 -8.99
C TYR A 59 10.99 -8.76 -9.21
N GLY A 60 11.51 -9.91 -8.79
CA GLY A 60 12.94 -10.22 -8.90
C GLY A 60 13.82 -9.55 -7.83
N TYR A 61 13.22 -8.97 -6.82
CA TYR A 61 13.91 -8.47 -5.64
C TYR A 61 13.62 -9.37 -4.43
N ASP A 62 14.67 -9.71 -3.70
CA ASP A 62 14.62 -10.37 -2.39
C ASP A 62 15.12 -9.40 -1.33
N THR A 63 14.44 -9.30 -0.19
CA THR A 63 14.84 -8.42 0.91
C THR A 63 16.24 -8.72 1.44
N ASN A 64 16.70 -9.98 1.33
CA ASN A 64 18.06 -10.36 1.67
C ASN A 64 19.13 -9.77 0.74
N ASP A 65 18.76 -9.32 -0.46
CA ASP A 65 19.69 -8.64 -1.38
C ASP A 65 20.14 -7.29 -0.85
N ALA A 66 19.37 -6.66 0.03
CA ALA A 66 19.62 -5.35 0.61
C ALA A 66 19.98 -4.28 -0.44
N ARG A 67 19.30 -4.31 -1.59
CA ARG A 67 19.51 -3.37 -2.71
C ARG A 67 18.41 -2.29 -2.72
N PRO A 68 18.74 -1.02 -2.46
CA PRO A 68 17.76 0.07 -2.42
C PRO A 68 16.94 0.22 -3.71
N GLU A 69 17.57 -0.02 -4.85
CA GLU A 69 16.90 0.09 -6.16
C GLU A 69 15.79 -0.97 -6.32
N GLY A 70 16.08 -2.19 -5.91
CA GLY A 70 15.11 -3.28 -5.94
C GLY A 70 13.91 -3.02 -5.03
N LEU A 71 14.18 -2.49 -3.84
CA LEU A 71 13.11 -2.09 -2.92
C LEU A 71 12.23 -0.98 -3.50
N ARG A 72 12.85 0.07 -4.09
CA ARG A 72 12.09 1.17 -4.70
C ARG A 72 11.21 0.68 -5.86
N GLU A 73 11.73 -0.20 -6.71
CA GLU A 73 10.96 -0.77 -7.81
C GLU A 73 9.80 -1.63 -7.30
N TRP A 74 10.04 -2.42 -6.25
CA TRP A 74 8.99 -3.18 -5.60
C TRP A 74 7.90 -2.26 -5.03
N MET A 75 8.28 -1.24 -4.27
CA MET A 75 7.34 -0.26 -3.69
C MET A 75 6.53 0.48 -4.74
N ARG A 76 7.12 0.77 -5.90
CA ARG A 76 6.42 1.43 -7.00
C ARG A 76 5.34 0.54 -7.63
N ARG A 77 5.54 -0.77 -7.63
CA ARG A 77 4.66 -1.73 -8.31
C ARG A 77 3.62 -2.38 -7.42
N ILE A 78 3.91 -2.55 -6.14
CA ILE A 78 3.02 -3.28 -5.23
C ILE A 78 1.58 -2.70 -5.12
N PRO A 79 1.35 -1.38 -5.30
CA PRO A 79 -0.01 -0.84 -5.34
C PRO A 79 -0.87 -1.42 -6.48
N GLU A 80 -0.27 -1.93 -7.56
CA GLU A 80 -1.00 -2.60 -8.65
C GLU A 80 -1.69 -3.89 -8.17
N GLU A 81 -1.21 -4.48 -7.08
CA GLU A 81 -1.80 -5.65 -6.40
C GLU A 81 -2.80 -5.25 -5.30
N GLY A 82 -3.04 -3.95 -5.12
CA GLY A 82 -3.91 -3.42 -4.07
C GLY A 82 -3.26 -3.34 -2.69
N VAL A 83 -1.96 -3.59 -2.59
CA VAL A 83 -1.20 -3.48 -1.34
C VAL A 83 -0.64 -2.06 -1.22
N THR A 84 -0.88 -1.41 -0.09
CA THR A 84 -0.45 -0.02 0.17
C THR A 84 0.54 0.09 1.32
N SER A 85 0.75 -0.98 2.07
CA SER A 85 1.73 -1.04 3.15
C SER A 85 2.31 -2.44 3.25
N ILE A 86 3.61 -2.55 3.53
CA ILE A 86 4.27 -3.83 3.70
C ILE A 86 5.17 -3.84 4.92
N LEU A 87 5.35 -5.03 5.49
CA LEU A 87 6.38 -5.34 6.47
C LEU A 87 7.36 -6.34 5.83
N PRO A 88 8.45 -5.87 5.19
CA PRO A 88 9.42 -6.77 4.57
C PRO A 88 10.19 -7.53 5.66
N GLY A 89 10.27 -8.84 5.52
CA GLY A 89 11.05 -9.72 6.37
C GLY A 89 12.31 -10.22 5.68
N CYS A 90 13.39 -10.41 6.45
CA CYS A 90 14.57 -11.13 5.98
C CYS A 90 14.48 -12.59 6.38
N VAL A 91 14.87 -13.51 5.49
CA VAL A 91 14.99 -14.92 5.81
C VAL A 91 16.42 -15.20 6.31
N SER A 92 16.54 -15.94 7.42
CA SER A 92 17.85 -16.40 7.89
C SER A 92 18.47 -17.32 6.84
N GLN A 93 19.49 -16.85 6.14
CA GLN A 93 20.28 -17.71 5.26
C GLN A 93 21.32 -18.47 6.10
N CYS A 94 21.14 -19.76 6.24
CA CYS A 94 22.19 -20.65 6.70
C CYS A 94 23.17 -20.87 5.53
N GLY A 95 24.21 -20.07 5.44
CA GLY A 95 25.16 -20.18 4.34
C GLY A 95 26.42 -19.36 4.57
N LYS A 96 27.54 -19.96 4.24
CA LYS A 96 28.89 -19.43 4.34
C LYS A 96 29.01 -18.04 3.70
N GLY A 97 29.21 -17.02 4.47
CA GLY A 97 29.86 -15.80 3.97
C GLY A 97 28.97 -14.59 3.79
N SER A 98 29.43 -13.58 4.43
CA SER A 98 29.15 -12.16 4.41
C SER A 98 27.92 -11.71 5.20
N GLY A 99 28.16 -11.24 6.40
CA GLY A 99 27.21 -10.54 7.27
C GLY A 99 26.75 -9.18 6.73
N ARG A 100 26.30 -9.13 5.47
CA ARG A 100 25.75 -7.91 4.85
C ARG A 100 24.22 -7.86 4.87
N GLY A 101 23.53 -9.00 5.02
CA GLY A 101 22.07 -9.05 4.88
C GLY A 101 21.30 -8.32 5.98
N ILE A 102 21.82 -8.32 7.20
CA ILE A 102 21.07 -7.77 8.35
C ILE A 102 21.26 -6.25 8.51
N ARG A 103 22.34 -5.68 7.98
CA ARG A 103 22.58 -4.22 8.10
C ARG A 103 21.77 -3.39 7.09
N GLY A 104 21.34 -3.97 5.98
CA GLY A 104 20.59 -3.26 4.95
C GLY A 104 19.14 -2.97 5.32
N CYS A 105 18.52 -3.79 6.16
CA CYS A 105 17.12 -3.58 6.57
C CYS A 105 16.95 -2.45 7.60
N ALA A 106 18.01 -2.07 8.30
CA ALA A 106 17.96 -1.03 9.34
C ALA A 106 18.20 0.40 8.81
N ASP A 107 18.74 0.53 7.59
CA ASP A 107 19.13 1.83 7.02
C ASP A 107 18.06 2.48 6.12
N PHE A 108 16.91 1.84 5.96
CA PHE A 108 15.80 2.47 5.27
C PHE A 108 15.06 3.37 6.26
N GLY A 109 15.52 4.63 6.34
CA GLY A 109 14.75 5.71 6.91
C GLY A 109 13.40 5.82 6.21
N ASP A 110 12.42 6.31 6.95
CA ASP A 110 11.02 6.47 6.54
C ASP A 110 10.93 6.98 5.08
N PRO A 111 10.38 6.21 4.13
CA PRO A 111 10.35 6.61 2.72
C PRO A 111 9.20 7.58 2.40
N PHE A 112 8.46 8.09 3.42
CA PHE A 112 7.33 9.00 3.24
C PHE A 112 7.47 10.32 3.97
#